data_14f7d76ad447f9e20283301f474f3e89
#
_entry.id   14f7d76ad447f9e20283301f474f3e89
#
_cell.length_a   1.000
_cell.length_b   1.000
_cell.length_c   1.000
_cell.angle_alpha   90.00
_cell.angle_beta   90.00
_cell.angle_gamma   90.00
#
_symmetry.space_group_name_H-M   'P 1'
#
loop_
_entity.id
_entity.type
_entity.pdbx_description
1 polymer ?
#
loop_
_entity_poly.entity_id
_entity_poly.type
_entity_poly.pdbx_seq_one_letter_code
_entity_poly.pdbx_strand_id
1 'polypeptide(L)'
;MSPARLRLVGVTIGLALAGATMVLFVPRLTPRGSAGPILSDCDGALRTIVVHYTPDGSFALPAYRDFVRQLPADVEVLVACPDRAALDELAGALGEVPCRLTPAVTGHEMTVWSRDRWLAMWIGSDGRTLLVPPRQEAGSGVWPQRAGDERIAADLAATLPDRIASYRSHLAFDGGDFVCDGETAFVTPAVARRNIQHTVESRDELVRDLEHLLRKRVVLLEEAPDHHAGMFMMAAGGRTVLVGDPSLATRHPHPNLPDGVDDTPDTRRKFDAVADRAAAEGYRVLRIPLLPSRNGRVFVTYLNAILDQRDGQRIVYMPVYRGYDALNDAGEAVWRSVGYD
;
A
#
# COMPACT_ATOMS: atom_id res chain seq x y z
N MET A 1 21.83 29.95 53.58
CA MET A 1 21.49 29.73 52.15
C MET A 1 20.71 30.93 51.65
N SER A 2 21.18 31.59 50.56
CA SER A 2 20.57 32.80 50.04
C SER A 2 19.21 32.53 49.41
N PRO A 3 18.19 33.37 49.63
CA PRO A 3 16.84 33.18 49.05
C PRO A 3 16.79 33.10 47.53
N ALA A 4 17.83 33.59 46.84
CA ALA A 4 17.97 33.47 45.38
C ALA A 4 18.23 32.03 44.91
N ARG A 5 18.88 31.17 45.70
CA ARG A 5 19.12 29.76 45.36
C ARG A 5 17.87 28.90 45.49
N LEU A 6 16.97 29.25 46.41
CA LEU A 6 15.71 28.53 46.59
C LEU A 6 14.71 28.77 45.46
N ARG A 7 14.74 30.00 44.87
CA ARG A 7 13.88 30.36 43.71
C ARG A 7 14.33 29.67 42.41
N LEU A 8 15.65 29.47 42.27
CA LEU A 8 16.17 28.79 41.03
C LEU A 8 15.83 27.29 41.04
N VAL A 9 15.87 26.64 42.20
CA VAL A 9 15.52 25.23 42.35
C VAL A 9 14.02 25.01 42.07
N GLY A 10 13.17 25.92 42.58
CA GLY A 10 11.73 25.84 42.34
C GLY A 10 11.33 26.01 40.88
N VAL A 11 12.01 26.90 40.13
CA VAL A 11 11.76 27.11 38.69
C VAL A 11 12.24 25.91 37.87
N THR A 12 13.38 25.32 38.21
CA THR A 12 13.93 24.16 37.51
C THR A 12 13.07 22.91 37.68
N ILE A 13 12.51 22.69 38.89
CA ILE A 13 11.61 21.58 39.17
C ILE A 13 10.22 21.82 38.48
N GLY A 14 9.75 23.06 38.49
CA GLY A 14 8.51 23.40 37.80
C GLY A 14 8.59 23.22 36.29
N LEU A 15 9.70 23.58 35.64
CA LEU A 15 9.94 23.35 34.21
C LEU A 15 10.14 21.88 33.86
N ALA A 16 10.77 21.08 34.74
CA ALA A 16 10.92 19.65 34.54
C ALA A 16 9.58 18.91 34.66
N LEU A 17 8.71 19.32 35.59
CA LEU A 17 7.37 18.76 35.73
C LEU A 17 6.44 19.19 34.58
N ALA A 18 6.53 20.42 34.10
CA ALA A 18 5.77 20.88 32.95
C ALA A 18 6.22 20.19 31.66
N GLY A 19 7.54 19.95 31.49
CA GLY A 19 8.08 19.18 30.37
C GLY A 19 7.66 17.70 30.39
N ALA A 20 7.68 17.06 31.58
CA ALA A 20 7.23 15.67 31.73
C ALA A 20 5.72 15.51 31.51
N THR A 21 4.91 16.50 31.93
CA THR A 21 3.46 16.47 31.73
C THR A 21 3.08 16.73 30.26
N MET A 22 3.87 17.51 29.51
CA MET A 22 3.64 17.70 28.07
C MET A 22 4.00 16.47 27.22
N VAL A 23 4.94 15.64 27.66
CA VAL A 23 5.30 14.39 26.94
C VAL A 23 4.26 13.29 27.17
N LEU A 24 3.49 13.34 28.27
CA LEU A 24 2.44 12.37 28.60
C LEU A 24 1.07 12.68 27.97
N PHE A 25 0.89 13.88 27.39
CA PHE A 25 -0.33 14.30 26.71
C PHE A 25 -0.04 14.72 25.26
N VAL A 26 0.49 13.78 24.45
CA VAL A 26 0.18 13.85 23.00
C VAL A 26 -1.21 13.24 22.87
N PRO A 27 -2.26 14.04 22.65
CA PRO A 27 -3.57 13.46 22.38
C PRO A 27 -3.39 12.52 21.20
N ARG A 28 -3.83 11.27 21.33
CA ARG A 28 -4.13 10.44 20.17
C ARG A 28 -5.23 11.18 19.41
N LEU A 29 -4.83 12.14 18.56
CA LEU A 29 -5.76 12.90 17.72
C LEU A 29 -6.27 11.95 16.67
N THR A 30 -7.33 11.21 17.02
CA THR A 30 -8.17 10.62 15.99
C THR A 30 -8.80 11.76 15.19
N PRO A 31 -8.88 11.67 13.86
CA PRO A 31 -9.53 12.66 13.06
C PRO A 31 -10.94 12.91 13.61
N ARG A 32 -11.22 14.13 14.10
CA ARG A 32 -12.57 14.55 14.45
C ARG A 32 -13.36 14.76 13.17
N GLY A 33 -13.85 13.70 12.60
CA GLY A 33 -14.70 13.64 11.42
C GLY A 33 -14.90 12.18 11.09
N SER A 34 -16.03 11.80 10.56
CA SER A 34 -16.38 10.44 10.22
C SER A 34 -15.51 9.91 9.07
N ALA A 35 -14.24 9.61 9.34
CA ALA A 35 -13.44 8.84 8.41
C ALA A 35 -14.15 7.51 8.20
N GLY A 36 -14.50 7.22 6.95
CA GLY A 36 -15.06 5.95 6.53
C GLY A 36 -14.00 4.86 6.50
N PRO A 37 -14.33 3.69 5.98
CA PRO A 37 -13.40 2.57 5.90
C PRO A 37 -12.25 2.84 4.91
N ILE A 38 -11.16 2.09 5.07
CA ILE A 38 -10.14 1.99 4.03
C ILE A 38 -10.79 1.54 2.73
N LEU A 39 -10.34 2.09 1.61
CA LEU A 39 -10.85 1.69 0.29
C LEU A 39 -10.59 0.20 0.07
N SER A 40 -11.57 -0.46 -0.52
CA SER A 40 -11.43 -1.85 -0.95
C SER A 40 -10.53 -1.94 -2.18
N ASP A 41 -9.74 -2.99 -2.27
CA ASP A 41 -8.94 -3.27 -3.47
C ASP A 41 -9.78 -3.85 -4.62
N CYS A 42 -11.02 -4.30 -4.32
CA CYS A 42 -11.83 -5.07 -5.28
C CYS A 42 -13.26 -4.55 -5.48
N ASP A 43 -13.64 -3.45 -4.84
CA ASP A 43 -15.00 -2.94 -4.94
C ASP A 43 -15.03 -1.52 -5.52
N GLY A 44 -15.97 -1.29 -6.44
CA GLY A 44 -16.26 0.02 -7.00
C GLY A 44 -15.49 0.38 -8.26
N ALA A 45 -15.91 1.48 -8.87
CA ALA A 45 -15.32 2.00 -10.09
C ALA A 45 -14.05 2.80 -9.80
N LEU A 46 -13.02 2.53 -10.58
CA LEU A 46 -11.79 3.30 -10.58
C LEU A 46 -12.06 4.73 -11.04
N ARG A 47 -11.76 5.72 -10.22
CA ARG A 47 -11.99 7.14 -10.51
C ARG A 47 -10.70 7.95 -10.51
N THR A 48 -9.84 7.69 -9.53
CA THR A 48 -8.58 8.42 -9.36
C THR A 48 -7.49 7.46 -8.97
N ILE A 49 -6.35 7.58 -9.62
CA ILE A 49 -5.13 6.82 -9.30
C ILE A 49 -4.03 7.81 -8.99
N VAL A 50 -3.20 7.51 -8.01
CA VAL A 50 -1.97 8.26 -7.75
C VAL A 50 -0.79 7.45 -8.28
N VAL A 51 0.02 8.07 -9.11
CA VAL A 51 1.31 7.54 -9.52
C VAL A 51 2.43 8.47 -9.08
N HIS A 52 3.54 7.91 -8.66
CA HIS A 52 4.76 8.66 -8.41
C HIS A 52 5.68 8.53 -9.62
N TYR A 53 6.24 9.63 -10.07
CA TYR A 53 7.26 9.59 -11.11
C TYR A 53 8.47 10.42 -10.73
N THR A 54 9.64 9.84 -10.95
CA THR A 54 10.96 10.47 -10.79
C THR A 54 11.88 9.95 -11.89
N PRO A 55 12.82 10.73 -12.40
CA PRO A 55 13.77 10.29 -13.44
C PRO A 55 14.52 9.01 -13.08
N ASP A 56 14.92 8.82 -11.81
CA ASP A 56 15.54 7.59 -11.32
C ASP A 56 14.61 6.37 -11.44
N GLY A 57 13.30 6.59 -11.56
CA GLY A 57 12.27 5.57 -11.76
C GLY A 57 11.87 5.34 -13.21
N SER A 58 12.66 5.80 -14.18
CA SER A 58 12.36 5.68 -15.62
C SER A 58 12.16 4.22 -16.09
N PHE A 59 12.66 3.24 -15.36
CA PHE A 59 12.38 1.82 -15.60
C PHE A 59 10.87 1.48 -15.55
N ALA A 60 10.06 2.26 -14.85
CA ALA A 60 8.61 2.07 -14.74
C ALA A 60 7.82 2.67 -15.93
N LEU A 61 8.44 3.53 -16.75
CA LEU A 61 7.77 4.20 -17.87
C LEU A 61 7.05 3.26 -18.83
N PRO A 62 7.62 2.10 -19.26
CA PRO A 62 6.90 1.19 -20.14
C PRO A 62 5.59 0.69 -19.51
N ALA A 63 5.62 0.33 -18.21
CA ALA A 63 4.45 -0.13 -17.49
C ALA A 63 3.42 1.00 -17.31
N TYR A 64 3.85 2.21 -16.98
CA TYR A 64 2.96 3.37 -16.88
C TYR A 64 2.29 3.68 -18.20
N ARG A 65 3.04 3.68 -19.30
CA ARG A 65 2.50 3.94 -20.63
C ARG A 65 1.45 2.91 -21.03
N ASP A 66 1.75 1.63 -20.83
CA ASP A 66 0.86 0.54 -21.23
C ASP A 66 -0.41 0.54 -20.36
N PHE A 67 -0.29 0.85 -19.08
CA PHE A 67 -1.41 0.95 -18.15
C PHE A 67 -2.28 2.19 -18.43
N VAL A 68 -1.70 3.39 -18.47
CA VAL A 68 -2.44 4.66 -18.60
C VAL A 68 -3.22 4.74 -19.91
N ARG A 69 -2.70 4.14 -20.99
CA ARG A 69 -3.40 4.07 -22.30
C ARG A 69 -4.65 3.21 -22.28
N GLN A 70 -4.77 2.31 -21.33
CA GLN A 70 -5.94 1.44 -21.20
C GLN A 70 -7.01 2.02 -20.25
N LEU A 71 -6.68 3.08 -19.51
CA LEU A 71 -7.62 3.69 -18.58
C LEU A 71 -8.76 4.39 -19.31
N PRO A 72 -10.00 4.29 -18.81
CA PRO A 72 -11.13 5.06 -19.31
C PRO A 72 -10.91 6.57 -19.22
N ALA A 73 -11.56 7.33 -20.11
CA ALA A 73 -11.42 8.78 -20.20
C ALA A 73 -11.92 9.54 -18.95
N ASP A 74 -12.78 8.94 -18.15
CA ASP A 74 -13.31 9.50 -16.91
C ASP A 74 -12.42 9.20 -15.69
N VAL A 75 -11.34 8.45 -15.87
CA VAL A 75 -10.34 8.22 -14.82
C VAL A 75 -9.35 9.39 -14.80
N GLU A 76 -8.97 9.78 -13.60
CA GLU A 76 -7.92 10.75 -13.37
C GLU A 76 -6.67 10.09 -12.81
N VAL A 77 -5.52 10.43 -13.38
CA VAL A 77 -4.22 10.05 -12.84
C VAL A 77 -3.58 11.27 -12.20
N LEU A 78 -3.47 11.26 -10.87
CA LEU A 78 -2.70 12.24 -10.12
C LEU A 78 -1.23 11.85 -10.19
N VAL A 79 -0.41 12.70 -10.80
CA VAL A 79 1.03 12.46 -10.96
C VAL A 79 1.77 13.25 -9.89
N ALA A 80 2.25 12.56 -8.86
CA ALA A 80 3.19 13.15 -7.91
C ALA A 80 4.60 13.06 -8.49
N CYS A 81 5.28 14.19 -8.58
CA CYS A 81 6.64 14.28 -9.14
C CYS A 81 7.46 15.36 -8.41
N PRO A 82 8.82 15.24 -8.37
CA PRO A 82 9.65 16.16 -7.64
C PRO A 82 9.63 17.57 -8.21
N ASP A 83 9.55 17.69 -9.53
CA ASP A 83 9.61 18.98 -10.24
C ASP A 83 8.88 18.95 -11.58
N ARG A 84 8.89 20.08 -12.27
CA ARG A 84 8.22 20.22 -13.56
C ARG A 84 8.93 19.46 -14.68
N ALA A 85 10.24 19.31 -14.62
CA ALA A 85 11.00 18.59 -15.65
C ALA A 85 10.66 17.09 -15.63
N ALA A 86 10.54 16.48 -14.45
CA ALA A 86 10.08 15.11 -14.30
C ALA A 86 8.65 14.91 -14.85
N LEU A 87 7.75 15.88 -14.60
CA LEU A 87 6.41 15.83 -15.16
C LEU A 87 6.42 15.88 -16.70
N ASP A 88 7.21 16.77 -17.27
CA ASP A 88 7.31 16.96 -18.72
C ASP A 88 7.93 15.71 -19.40
N GLU A 89 8.91 15.08 -18.75
CA GLU A 89 9.49 13.79 -19.17
C GLU A 89 8.43 12.69 -19.19
N LEU A 90 7.68 12.52 -18.09
CA LEU A 90 6.60 11.54 -18.04
C LEU A 90 5.54 11.80 -19.09
N ALA A 91 5.06 13.04 -19.22
CA ALA A 91 4.05 13.40 -20.22
C ALA A 91 4.52 13.14 -21.64
N GLY A 92 5.79 13.46 -21.96
CA GLY A 92 6.41 13.14 -23.23
C GLY A 92 6.49 11.64 -23.50
N ALA A 93 6.83 10.83 -22.50
CA ALA A 93 6.91 9.37 -22.61
C ALA A 93 5.53 8.71 -22.77
N LEU A 94 4.50 9.24 -22.10
CA LEU A 94 3.12 8.74 -22.22
C LEU A 94 2.49 9.10 -23.57
N GLY A 95 2.79 10.29 -24.12
CA GLY A 95 2.13 10.83 -25.29
C GLY A 95 0.64 11.14 -25.03
N GLU A 96 -0.20 11.01 -26.08
CA GLU A 96 -1.64 11.15 -25.93
C GLU A 96 -2.22 9.96 -25.15
N VAL A 97 -3.01 10.27 -24.12
CA VAL A 97 -3.69 9.29 -23.26
C VAL A 97 -5.17 9.64 -23.13
N PRO A 98 -6.07 8.65 -22.98
CA PRO A 98 -7.51 8.91 -22.89
C PRO A 98 -7.92 9.57 -21.57
N CYS A 99 -7.24 9.26 -20.50
CA CYS A 99 -7.53 9.73 -19.15
C CYS A 99 -6.96 11.12 -18.86
N ARG A 100 -7.42 11.77 -17.78
CA ARG A 100 -6.91 13.07 -17.36
C ARG A 100 -5.64 12.91 -16.51
N LEU A 101 -4.57 13.60 -16.86
CA LEU A 101 -3.37 13.72 -16.02
C LEU A 101 -3.44 15.02 -15.21
N THR A 102 -3.36 14.91 -13.89
CA THR A 102 -3.34 16.05 -12.97
C THR A 102 -2.01 16.07 -12.21
N PRO A 103 -1.17 17.08 -12.39
CA PRO A 103 0.13 17.16 -11.75
C PRO A 103 0.03 17.55 -10.28
N ALA A 104 0.92 16.98 -9.46
CA ALA A 104 1.21 17.38 -8.09
C ALA A 104 2.74 17.48 -7.91
N VAL A 105 3.28 18.67 -8.15
CA VAL A 105 4.73 18.92 -7.99
C VAL A 105 5.02 19.12 -6.51
N THR A 106 5.88 18.28 -5.94
CA THR A 106 6.13 18.22 -4.49
C THR A 106 7.33 19.04 -4.04
N GLY A 107 8.28 19.33 -4.94
CA GLY A 107 9.50 20.08 -4.64
C GLY A 107 10.54 19.29 -3.82
N HIS A 108 10.42 17.97 -3.76
CA HIS A 108 11.38 17.10 -3.06
C HIS A 108 11.52 15.75 -3.77
N GLU A 109 12.60 15.05 -3.49
CA GLU A 109 12.85 13.70 -3.99
C GLU A 109 11.82 12.69 -3.43
N MET A 110 11.51 11.67 -4.22
CA MET A 110 10.60 10.58 -3.88
C MET A 110 10.97 9.31 -4.63
N THR A 111 10.33 8.18 -4.30
CA THR A 111 10.42 6.95 -5.07
C THR A 111 9.21 6.76 -5.99
N VAL A 112 9.27 5.75 -6.88
CA VAL A 112 8.14 5.38 -7.76
C VAL A 112 7.07 4.52 -7.05
N TRP A 113 7.28 4.17 -5.78
CA TRP A 113 6.42 3.24 -5.05
C TRP A 113 5.22 3.96 -4.43
N SER A 114 4.26 4.35 -5.27
CA SER A 114 3.12 5.19 -4.86
C SER A 114 2.19 4.55 -3.83
N ARG A 115 2.11 3.21 -3.75
CA ARG A 115 1.28 2.51 -2.77
C ARG A 115 1.90 2.43 -1.37
N ASP A 116 3.23 2.60 -1.23
CA ASP A 116 3.91 2.15 -0.01
C ASP A 116 3.71 3.07 1.19
N ARG A 117 3.58 4.37 1.01
CA ARG A 117 3.68 5.28 2.15
C ARG A 117 2.38 5.96 2.55
N TRP A 118 1.21 5.39 2.21
CA TRP A 118 -0.09 5.84 2.68
C TRP A 118 -1.19 4.82 2.43
N LEU A 119 -2.29 4.93 3.19
CA LEU A 119 -3.55 4.23 2.96
C LEU A 119 -4.57 5.24 2.47
N ALA A 120 -5.44 4.85 1.55
CA ALA A 120 -6.56 5.66 1.10
C ALA A 120 -7.84 5.22 1.82
N MET A 121 -8.53 6.20 2.41
CA MET A 121 -9.77 6.00 3.15
C MET A 121 -10.86 6.93 2.63
N TRP A 122 -12.10 6.52 2.75
CA TRP A 122 -13.23 7.36 2.39
C TRP A 122 -13.56 8.35 3.52
N ILE A 123 -13.92 9.60 3.17
CA ILE A 123 -14.51 10.54 4.12
C ILE A 123 -15.99 10.68 3.74
N GLY A 124 -16.86 10.06 4.55
CA GLY A 124 -18.27 9.82 4.18
C GLY A 124 -19.16 11.05 4.02
N SER A 125 -18.84 12.20 4.62
CA SER A 125 -19.74 13.34 4.65
C SER A 125 -19.50 14.39 3.56
N ASP A 126 -18.29 14.44 3.00
CA ASP A 126 -17.89 15.49 2.07
C ASP A 126 -17.26 15.00 0.76
N GLY A 127 -17.25 13.67 0.56
CA GLY A 127 -16.76 13.06 -0.67
C GLY A 127 -15.24 13.12 -0.87
N ARG A 128 -14.49 13.57 0.14
CA ARG A 128 -13.02 13.59 0.07
C ARG A 128 -12.40 12.23 0.34
N THR A 129 -11.18 12.06 -0.11
CA THR A 129 -10.31 10.91 0.25
C THR A 129 -9.36 11.34 1.36
N LEU A 130 -9.28 10.54 2.43
CA LEU A 130 -8.26 10.70 3.47
C LEU A 130 -7.06 9.82 3.12
N LEU A 131 -5.91 10.42 2.95
CA LEU A 131 -4.64 9.71 2.84
C LEU A 131 -4.00 9.63 4.23
N VAL A 132 -3.67 8.40 4.65
CA VAL A 132 -3.11 8.13 5.97
C VAL A 132 -1.68 7.60 5.81
N PRO A 133 -0.66 8.47 5.84
CA PRO A 133 0.73 8.03 5.89
C PRO A 133 1.03 7.33 7.22
N PRO A 134 2.00 6.37 7.23
CA PRO A 134 2.45 5.72 8.44
C PRO A 134 3.16 6.69 9.38
N ARG A 135 3.48 6.21 10.58
CA ARG A 135 4.40 6.91 11.49
C ARG A 135 5.69 7.28 10.77
N GLN A 136 6.16 8.49 10.99
CA GLN A 136 7.45 8.92 10.47
C GLN A 136 8.56 8.07 11.05
N GLU A 137 9.37 7.44 10.20
CA GLU A 137 10.51 6.63 10.60
C GLU A 137 11.79 7.48 10.59
N ALA A 138 11.88 8.42 11.52
CA ALA A 138 13.06 9.27 11.65
C ALA A 138 14.32 8.42 11.88
N GLY A 139 15.35 8.62 11.05
CA GLY A 139 16.67 7.99 11.22
C GLY A 139 16.73 6.50 10.86
N SER A 140 15.65 5.91 10.31
CA SER A 140 15.78 4.63 9.66
C SER A 140 16.76 4.81 8.51
N GLY A 141 17.79 4.00 8.35
CA GLY A 141 18.73 4.05 7.24
C GLY A 141 18.09 3.79 5.86
N VAL A 142 16.82 4.15 5.75
CA VAL A 142 15.98 4.14 4.56
C VAL A 142 16.51 5.21 3.60
N TRP A 143 16.52 4.90 2.35
CA TRP A 143 16.95 5.78 1.26
C TRP A 143 16.37 7.19 1.43
N PRO A 144 17.14 8.26 1.16
CA PRO A 144 16.69 9.64 1.32
C PRO A 144 15.35 9.93 0.64
N GLN A 145 15.09 9.30 -0.52
CA GLN A 145 13.84 9.46 -1.27
C GLN A 145 12.61 8.91 -0.50
N ARG A 146 12.78 7.88 0.36
CA ARG A 146 11.67 7.37 1.19
C ARG A 146 11.16 8.41 2.20
N ALA A 147 12.04 9.29 2.69
CA ALA A 147 11.62 10.41 3.52
C ALA A 147 10.71 11.39 2.76
N GLY A 148 10.92 11.52 1.44
CA GLY A 148 10.01 12.26 0.56
C GLY A 148 8.66 11.57 0.41
N ASP A 149 8.63 10.26 0.19
CA ASP A 149 7.38 9.49 0.08
C ASP A 149 6.46 9.69 1.28
N GLU A 150 7.02 9.85 2.48
CA GLU A 150 6.23 10.12 3.70
C GLU A 150 5.51 11.49 3.71
N ARG A 151 5.89 12.39 2.81
CA ARG A 151 5.31 13.74 2.69
C ARG A 151 4.22 13.82 1.63
N ILE A 152 4.22 12.91 0.64
CA ILE A 152 3.32 12.96 -0.53
C ILE A 152 1.84 13.11 -0.12
N ALA A 153 1.38 12.39 0.90
CA ALA A 153 -0.01 12.51 1.35
C ALA A 153 -0.37 13.94 1.80
N ALA A 154 0.56 14.63 2.46
CA ALA A 154 0.37 16.02 2.89
C ALA A 154 0.46 16.97 1.70
N ASP A 155 1.38 16.74 0.77
CA ASP A 155 1.54 17.56 -0.44
C ASP A 155 0.30 17.48 -1.34
N LEU A 156 -0.25 16.27 -1.52
CA LEU A 156 -1.50 16.06 -2.26
C LEU A 156 -2.69 16.76 -1.57
N ALA A 157 -2.77 16.68 -0.23
CA ALA A 157 -3.81 17.39 0.52
C ALA A 157 -3.66 18.91 0.42
N ALA A 158 -2.45 19.43 0.39
CA ALA A 158 -2.20 20.86 0.18
C ALA A 158 -2.52 21.33 -1.25
N THR A 159 -2.25 20.47 -2.25
CA THR A 159 -2.52 20.78 -3.67
C THR A 159 -4.01 20.68 -4.02
N LEU A 160 -4.73 19.74 -3.39
CA LEU A 160 -6.14 19.42 -3.68
C LEU A 160 -6.99 19.40 -2.39
N PRO A 161 -7.06 20.50 -1.63
CA PRO A 161 -7.65 20.52 -0.28
C PRO A 161 -9.15 20.20 -0.26
N ASP A 162 -9.86 20.49 -1.35
CA ASP A 162 -11.29 20.18 -1.48
C ASP A 162 -11.57 18.70 -1.77
N ARG A 163 -10.55 17.93 -2.13
CA ARG A 163 -10.66 16.53 -2.57
C ARG A 163 -9.90 15.55 -1.67
N ILE A 164 -8.79 15.99 -1.11
CA ILE A 164 -7.86 15.15 -0.35
C ILE A 164 -7.62 15.80 1.01
N ALA A 165 -7.66 14.96 2.04
CA ALA A 165 -7.17 15.28 3.36
C ALA A 165 -6.03 14.35 3.73
N SER A 166 -5.18 14.72 4.68
CA SER A 166 -4.12 13.86 5.17
C SER A 166 -4.11 13.82 6.70
N TYR A 167 -3.88 12.64 7.26
CA TYR A 167 -3.72 12.42 8.69
C TYR A 167 -2.67 11.35 8.93
N ARG A 168 -1.60 11.67 9.67
CA ARG A 168 -0.52 10.73 9.95
C ARG A 168 -0.90 9.74 11.05
N SER A 169 -0.74 8.46 10.77
CA SER A 169 -0.89 7.39 11.75
C SER A 169 0.25 7.38 12.77
N HIS A 170 0.00 6.83 13.95
CA HIS A 170 1.04 6.48 14.92
C HIS A 170 1.64 5.10 14.68
N LEU A 171 1.01 4.30 13.81
CA LEU A 171 1.48 2.95 13.45
C LEU A 171 2.49 3.00 12.30
N ALA A 172 3.46 2.08 12.35
CA ALA A 172 4.44 1.85 11.30
C ALA A 172 3.93 0.78 10.33
N PHE A 173 3.83 1.11 9.05
CA PHE A 173 3.40 0.20 7.99
C PHE A 173 3.84 0.71 6.61
N ASP A 174 3.77 -0.15 5.62
CA ASP A 174 3.68 0.26 4.22
C ASP A 174 2.26 -0.04 3.70
N GLY A 175 1.74 0.79 2.79
CA GLY A 175 0.39 0.60 2.25
C GLY A 175 0.24 -0.73 1.51
N GLY A 176 1.31 -1.23 0.93
CA GLY A 176 1.37 -2.55 0.31
C GLY A 176 1.25 -3.74 1.27
N ASP A 177 1.40 -3.50 2.59
CA ASP A 177 1.20 -4.53 3.63
C ASP A 177 -0.26 -4.94 3.81
N PHE A 178 -1.19 -4.26 3.15
CA PHE A 178 -2.63 -4.46 3.28
C PHE A 178 -3.25 -4.92 1.97
N VAL A 179 -4.14 -5.91 2.07
CA VAL A 179 -5.10 -6.28 1.02
C VAL A 179 -6.49 -6.27 1.64
N CYS A 180 -7.41 -5.51 1.05
CA CYS A 180 -8.71 -5.23 1.64
C CYS A 180 -9.85 -5.55 0.68
N ASP A 181 -10.91 -6.18 1.19
CA ASP A 181 -12.22 -6.16 0.54
C ASP A 181 -13.19 -5.19 1.26
N GLY A 182 -14.48 -5.30 1.02
CA GLY A 182 -15.50 -4.46 1.65
C GLY A 182 -15.56 -4.58 3.18
N GLU A 183 -15.16 -5.72 3.76
CA GLU A 183 -15.36 -6.05 5.18
C GLU A 183 -14.04 -6.27 5.95
N THR A 184 -13.02 -6.80 5.29
CA THR A 184 -11.81 -7.33 5.94
C THR A 184 -10.55 -6.72 5.34
N ALA A 185 -9.57 -6.48 6.20
CA ALA A 185 -8.20 -6.13 5.84
C ALA A 185 -7.26 -7.28 6.25
N PHE A 186 -6.62 -7.92 5.29
CA PHE A 186 -5.52 -8.85 5.52
C PHE A 186 -4.23 -8.04 5.64
N VAL A 187 -3.44 -8.35 6.67
CA VAL A 187 -2.27 -7.56 7.06
C VAL A 187 -1.04 -8.45 7.22
N THR A 188 0.08 -8.06 6.63
CA THR A 188 1.32 -8.86 6.67
C THR A 188 1.91 -8.94 8.08
N PRO A 189 2.72 -9.98 8.37
CA PRO A 189 3.47 -10.08 9.62
C PRO A 189 4.44 -8.91 9.84
N ALA A 190 4.87 -8.23 8.77
CA ALA A 190 5.76 -7.07 8.84
C ALA A 190 5.18 -5.94 9.70
N VAL A 191 3.87 -5.69 9.58
CA VAL A 191 3.18 -4.67 10.39
C VAL A 191 3.24 -5.03 11.88
N ALA A 192 3.02 -6.31 12.24
CA ALA A 192 3.13 -6.75 13.62
C ALA A 192 4.56 -6.58 14.16
N ARG A 193 5.58 -7.00 13.41
CA ARG A 193 6.99 -6.84 13.80
C ARG A 193 7.42 -5.39 13.99
N ARG A 194 6.88 -4.46 13.20
CA ARG A 194 7.23 -3.03 13.26
C ARG A 194 6.52 -2.27 14.38
N ASN A 195 5.44 -2.82 14.95
CA ASN A 195 4.59 -2.11 15.89
C ASN A 195 4.61 -2.69 17.31
N ILE A 196 4.56 -4.02 17.47
CA ILE A 196 4.50 -4.65 18.81
C ILE A 196 5.80 -4.35 19.56
N GLN A 197 5.69 -3.85 20.79
CA GLN A 197 6.77 -3.34 21.65
C GLN A 197 7.47 -2.06 21.11
N HIS A 198 6.91 -1.41 20.06
CA HIS A 198 7.45 -0.17 19.52
C HIS A 198 6.43 0.98 19.52
N THR A 199 5.21 0.71 19.04
CA THR A 199 4.11 1.69 18.98
C THR A 199 2.91 1.26 19.80
N VAL A 200 2.78 -0.04 20.02
CA VAL A 200 1.77 -0.70 20.84
C VAL A 200 2.43 -1.77 21.71
N GLU A 201 1.79 -2.15 22.83
CA GLU A 201 2.37 -3.11 23.76
C GLU A 201 2.10 -4.57 23.35
N SER A 202 0.99 -4.84 22.68
CA SER A 202 0.54 -6.20 22.38
C SER A 202 -0.07 -6.35 21.00
N ARG A 203 -0.21 -7.63 20.58
CA ARG A 203 -0.92 -8.00 19.36
C ARG A 203 -2.38 -7.56 19.38
N ASP A 204 -3.05 -7.73 20.50
CA ASP A 204 -4.47 -7.36 20.63
C ASP A 204 -4.68 -5.85 20.57
N GLU A 205 -3.73 -5.08 21.11
CA GLU A 205 -3.74 -3.62 20.98
C GLU A 205 -3.52 -3.22 19.50
N LEU A 206 -2.56 -3.84 18.81
CA LEU A 206 -2.34 -3.59 17.40
C LEU A 206 -3.59 -3.86 16.55
N VAL A 207 -4.24 -5.01 16.78
CA VAL A 207 -5.47 -5.36 16.05
C VAL A 207 -6.55 -4.32 16.31
N ARG A 208 -6.80 -3.95 17.56
CA ARG A 208 -7.80 -2.91 17.89
C ARG A 208 -7.49 -1.56 17.25
N ASP A 209 -6.22 -1.13 17.27
CA ASP A 209 -5.79 0.13 16.70
C ASP A 209 -5.92 0.12 15.16
N LEU A 210 -5.58 -1.00 14.53
CA LEU A 210 -5.78 -1.19 13.09
C LEU A 210 -7.27 -1.24 12.73
N GLU A 211 -8.11 -1.98 13.45
CA GLU A 211 -9.57 -2.03 13.20
C GLU A 211 -10.21 -0.64 13.39
N HIS A 212 -9.75 0.10 14.40
CA HIS A 212 -10.20 1.48 14.61
C HIS A 212 -9.76 2.40 13.45
N LEU A 213 -8.53 2.26 12.98
CA LEU A 213 -7.99 3.04 11.87
C LEU A 213 -8.70 2.69 10.56
N LEU A 214 -8.76 1.41 10.22
CA LEU A 214 -9.21 0.91 8.91
C LEU A 214 -10.74 0.85 8.79
N ARG A 215 -11.46 0.84 9.92
CA ARG A 215 -12.91 0.63 9.99
C ARG A 215 -13.35 -0.68 9.33
N LYS A 216 -12.50 -1.69 9.41
CA LYS A 216 -12.73 -3.04 8.91
C LYS A 216 -12.20 -4.06 9.91
N ARG A 217 -12.68 -5.28 9.82
CA ARG A 217 -12.10 -6.40 10.55
C ARG A 217 -10.67 -6.64 10.07
N VAL A 218 -9.75 -6.88 11.00
CA VAL A 218 -8.33 -7.10 10.70
C VAL A 218 -7.98 -8.57 10.88
N VAL A 219 -7.37 -9.15 9.85
CA VAL A 219 -6.78 -10.48 9.87
C VAL A 219 -5.26 -10.35 9.75
N LEU A 220 -4.55 -10.45 10.87
CA LEU A 220 -3.09 -10.55 10.84
C LEU A 220 -2.69 -11.91 10.30
N LEU A 221 -1.92 -11.92 9.22
CA LEU A 221 -1.23 -13.10 8.72
C LEU A 221 -0.08 -13.40 9.67
N GLU A 222 -0.02 -14.63 10.19
CA GLU A 222 1.04 -15.04 11.13
C GLU A 222 2.27 -15.53 10.40
N GLU A 223 2.06 -16.24 9.32
CA GLU A 223 3.08 -16.73 8.40
C GLU A 223 2.70 -16.33 6.99
N ALA A 224 3.63 -15.67 6.30
CA ALA A 224 3.46 -15.20 4.93
C ALA A 224 4.83 -15.00 4.27
N PRO A 225 4.92 -14.91 2.94
CA PRO A 225 6.12 -14.42 2.26
C PRO A 225 6.57 -13.06 2.83
N ASP A 226 7.88 -12.86 2.94
CA ASP A 226 8.44 -11.61 3.47
C ASP A 226 8.44 -10.51 2.38
N HIS A 227 7.26 -10.09 2.03
CA HIS A 227 6.98 -9.05 1.05
C HIS A 227 5.63 -8.38 1.33
N HIS A 228 5.28 -7.31 0.59
CA HIS A 228 3.95 -6.69 0.63
C HIS A 228 2.84 -7.70 0.29
N ALA A 229 1.69 -7.60 0.96
CA ALA A 229 0.55 -8.51 0.76
C ALA A 229 0.10 -8.57 -0.70
N GLY A 230 0.02 -7.42 -1.39
CA GLY A 230 -0.37 -7.35 -2.80
C GLY A 230 0.55 -8.11 -3.77
N MET A 231 1.74 -8.53 -3.33
CA MET A 231 2.63 -9.35 -4.14
C MET A 231 2.26 -10.83 -4.13
N PHE A 232 1.56 -11.30 -3.09
CA PHE A 232 1.28 -12.73 -2.91
C PHE A 232 -0.19 -13.06 -2.65
N MET A 233 -1.05 -12.06 -2.42
CA MET A 233 -2.51 -12.24 -2.34
C MET A 233 -3.25 -11.02 -2.88
N MET A 234 -4.52 -11.22 -3.29
CA MET A 234 -5.41 -10.14 -3.74
C MET A 234 -6.87 -10.51 -3.45
N ALA A 235 -7.64 -9.55 -2.94
CA ALA A 235 -9.08 -9.68 -2.83
C ALA A 235 -9.73 -9.54 -4.22
N ALA A 236 -10.64 -10.45 -4.55
CA ALA A 236 -11.32 -10.48 -5.86
C ALA A 236 -12.84 -10.23 -5.74
N GLY A 237 -13.31 -9.77 -4.58
CA GLY A 237 -14.74 -9.53 -4.31
C GLY A 237 -15.53 -10.80 -4.01
N GLY A 238 -16.77 -10.64 -3.49
CA GLY A 238 -17.65 -11.77 -3.17
C GLY A 238 -17.02 -12.77 -2.19
N ARG A 239 -16.25 -12.30 -1.21
CA ARG A 239 -15.47 -13.14 -0.26
C ARG A 239 -14.55 -14.15 -0.98
N THR A 240 -13.97 -13.73 -2.09
CA THR A 240 -12.97 -14.51 -2.83
C THR A 240 -11.62 -13.83 -2.75
N VAL A 241 -10.57 -14.59 -2.47
CA VAL A 241 -9.18 -14.14 -2.53
C VAL A 241 -8.37 -15.03 -3.45
N LEU A 242 -7.47 -14.42 -4.20
CA LEU A 242 -6.44 -15.10 -4.96
C LEU A 242 -5.16 -15.13 -4.12
N VAL A 243 -4.49 -16.29 -4.07
CA VAL A 243 -3.22 -16.47 -3.35
C VAL A 243 -2.21 -17.11 -4.29
N GLY A 244 -1.02 -16.56 -4.36
CA GLY A 244 0.07 -17.07 -5.19
C GLY A 244 0.43 -18.52 -4.87
N ASP A 245 0.90 -19.24 -5.89
CA ASP A 245 1.36 -20.62 -5.75
C ASP A 245 2.58 -20.87 -6.64
N PRO A 246 3.78 -20.98 -6.03
CA PRO A 246 4.99 -21.30 -6.76
C PRO A 246 4.93 -22.64 -7.48
N SER A 247 4.23 -23.63 -6.90
CA SER A 247 4.13 -24.98 -7.49
C SER A 247 3.28 -25.02 -8.77
N LEU A 248 2.33 -24.08 -8.92
CA LEU A 248 1.59 -23.93 -10.16
C LEU A 248 2.48 -23.29 -11.24
N ALA A 249 3.26 -22.28 -10.86
CA ALA A 249 4.10 -21.56 -11.81
C ALA A 249 5.21 -22.45 -12.40
N THR A 250 5.84 -23.29 -11.59
CA THR A 250 6.90 -24.20 -12.04
C THR A 250 6.43 -25.29 -13.00
N ARG A 251 5.13 -25.46 -13.19
CA ARG A 251 4.55 -26.38 -14.20
C ARG A 251 4.55 -25.79 -15.62
N HIS A 252 4.76 -24.48 -15.74
CA HIS A 252 4.77 -23.77 -17.00
C HIS A 252 6.19 -23.43 -17.44
N PRO A 253 6.49 -23.43 -18.75
CA PRO A 253 7.76 -22.92 -19.27
C PRO A 253 7.93 -21.43 -18.86
N HIS A 254 9.08 -21.10 -18.32
CA HIS A 254 9.41 -19.72 -17.97
C HIS A 254 10.92 -19.47 -18.07
N PRO A 255 11.35 -18.22 -18.33
CA PRO A 255 12.74 -17.82 -18.21
C PRO A 255 13.25 -18.01 -16.78
N ASN A 256 14.54 -18.21 -16.62
CA ASN A 256 15.14 -18.18 -15.30
C ASN A 256 15.11 -16.77 -14.71
N LEU A 257 14.72 -16.66 -13.45
CA LEU A 257 14.97 -15.44 -12.69
C LEU A 257 16.47 -15.27 -12.43
N PRO A 258 16.99 -14.03 -12.33
CA PRO A 258 18.43 -13.78 -12.15
C PRO A 258 19.05 -14.61 -11.02
N ASP A 259 18.34 -14.77 -9.89
CA ASP A 259 18.80 -15.54 -8.72
C ASP A 259 18.14 -16.92 -8.62
N GLY A 260 17.44 -17.36 -9.66
CA GLY A 260 16.63 -18.56 -9.67
C GLY A 260 15.29 -18.41 -8.94
N VAL A 261 14.44 -19.41 -9.11
CA VAL A 261 13.13 -19.48 -8.48
C VAL A 261 13.24 -20.11 -7.09
N ASP A 262 12.55 -19.51 -6.11
CA ASP A 262 12.39 -20.10 -4.78
C ASP A 262 11.09 -20.92 -4.71
N ASP A 263 11.21 -22.19 -5.03
CA ASP A 263 10.12 -23.16 -4.93
C ASP A 263 10.45 -24.21 -3.84
N THR A 264 11.06 -23.74 -2.75
CA THR A 264 11.39 -24.60 -1.59
C THR A 264 10.14 -24.99 -0.79
N PRO A 265 10.17 -26.10 -0.05
CA PRO A 265 9.06 -26.46 0.84
C PRO A 265 8.73 -25.37 1.87
N ASP A 266 9.72 -24.61 2.36
CA ASP A 266 9.53 -23.50 3.29
C ASP A 266 8.74 -22.37 2.63
N THR A 267 9.13 -21.98 1.43
CA THR A 267 8.43 -20.95 0.66
C THR A 267 7.00 -21.36 0.35
N ARG A 268 6.78 -22.59 -0.15
CA ARG A 268 5.42 -23.10 -0.41
C ARG A 268 4.56 -23.07 0.85
N ARG A 269 5.08 -23.47 2.00
CA ARG A 269 4.36 -23.46 3.28
C ARG A 269 3.87 -22.06 3.63
N LYS A 270 4.65 -20.99 3.37
CA LYS A 270 4.23 -19.60 3.64
C LYS A 270 3.03 -19.18 2.78
N PHE A 271 3.02 -19.55 1.50
CA PHE A 271 1.86 -19.31 0.63
C PHE A 271 0.64 -20.14 1.05
N ASP A 272 0.85 -21.39 1.48
CA ASP A 272 -0.22 -22.26 1.97
C ASP A 272 -0.81 -21.69 3.28
N ALA A 273 0.02 -21.22 4.20
CA ALA A 273 -0.45 -20.58 5.43
C ALA A 273 -1.33 -19.35 5.17
N VAL A 274 -1.00 -18.54 4.16
CA VAL A 274 -1.88 -17.42 3.74
C VAL A 274 -3.22 -17.94 3.22
N ALA A 275 -3.20 -18.98 2.39
CA ALA A 275 -4.41 -19.58 1.83
C ALA A 275 -5.30 -20.20 2.92
N ASP A 276 -4.70 -20.97 3.83
CA ASP A 276 -5.38 -21.60 4.96
C ASP A 276 -5.97 -20.56 5.91
N ARG A 277 -5.23 -19.49 6.18
CA ARG A 277 -5.73 -18.39 7.01
C ARG A 277 -6.95 -17.72 6.38
N ALA A 278 -6.90 -17.41 5.09
CA ALA A 278 -8.02 -16.81 4.39
C ALA A 278 -9.23 -17.76 4.35
N ALA A 279 -9.03 -19.06 4.12
CA ALA A 279 -10.06 -20.07 4.15
C ALA A 279 -10.72 -20.20 5.55
N ALA A 280 -9.91 -20.17 6.62
CA ALA A 280 -10.40 -20.18 7.99
C ALA A 280 -11.29 -18.98 8.33
N GLU A 281 -11.06 -17.85 7.64
CA GLU A 281 -11.91 -16.65 7.74
C GLU A 281 -13.18 -16.72 6.85
N GLY A 282 -13.41 -17.86 6.20
CA GLY A 282 -14.60 -18.12 5.37
C GLY A 282 -14.50 -17.55 3.94
N TYR A 283 -13.28 -17.31 3.44
CA TYR A 283 -13.08 -16.91 2.05
C TYR A 283 -12.96 -18.12 1.13
N ARG A 284 -13.49 -17.98 -0.07
CA ARG A 284 -13.14 -18.85 -1.19
C ARG A 284 -11.74 -18.49 -1.64
N VAL A 285 -10.82 -19.44 -1.56
CA VAL A 285 -9.42 -19.25 -1.97
C VAL A 285 -9.18 -19.89 -3.33
N LEU A 286 -8.61 -19.14 -4.26
CA LEU A 286 -8.09 -19.68 -5.52
C LEU A 286 -6.58 -19.45 -5.57
N ARG A 287 -5.89 -20.42 -6.16
CA ARG A 287 -4.44 -20.34 -6.33
C ARG A 287 -4.13 -19.82 -7.73
N ILE A 288 -3.15 -18.93 -7.82
CA ILE A 288 -2.69 -18.32 -9.07
C ILE A 288 -1.17 -18.52 -9.21
N PRO A 289 -0.65 -18.82 -10.41
CA PRO A 289 0.79 -19.02 -10.57
C PRO A 289 1.58 -17.78 -10.16
N LEU A 290 2.69 -18.01 -9.46
CA LEU A 290 3.58 -16.95 -8.97
C LEU A 290 5.00 -17.49 -8.85
N LEU A 291 6.01 -16.75 -9.32
CA LEU A 291 7.42 -17.10 -9.18
C LEU A 291 8.14 -16.14 -8.24
N PRO A 292 8.47 -16.54 -7.01
CA PRO A 292 9.33 -15.74 -6.15
C PRO A 292 10.80 -16.01 -6.50
N SER A 293 11.64 -14.98 -6.51
CA SER A 293 13.10 -15.16 -6.60
C SER A 293 13.68 -15.63 -5.27
N ARG A 294 14.82 -16.33 -5.32
CA ARG A 294 15.50 -16.84 -4.12
C ARG A 294 15.91 -15.77 -3.13
N ASN A 295 16.20 -14.57 -3.59
CA ASN A 295 16.50 -13.45 -2.70
C ASN A 295 15.26 -12.74 -2.15
N GLY A 296 14.05 -13.19 -2.51
CA GLY A 296 12.77 -12.63 -2.07
C GLY A 296 12.46 -11.20 -2.57
N ARG A 297 13.28 -10.65 -3.47
CA ARG A 297 13.13 -9.26 -3.93
C ARG A 297 12.31 -9.11 -5.20
N VAL A 298 12.22 -10.16 -6.00
CA VAL A 298 11.52 -10.16 -7.28
C VAL A 298 10.43 -11.23 -7.26
N PHE A 299 9.24 -10.82 -7.67
CA PHE A 299 8.11 -11.72 -7.87
C PHE A 299 7.58 -11.53 -9.28
N VAL A 300 7.49 -12.62 -10.07
CA VAL A 300 6.61 -12.64 -11.23
C VAL A 300 5.22 -12.98 -10.70
N THR A 301 4.36 -11.98 -10.59
CA THR A 301 3.06 -12.11 -9.93
C THR A 301 1.96 -11.45 -10.76
N TYR A 302 0.79 -12.05 -10.76
CA TYR A 302 -0.43 -11.53 -11.40
C TYR A 302 -1.41 -10.97 -10.37
N LEU A 303 -0.95 -10.76 -9.12
CA LEU A 303 -1.74 -10.32 -7.98
C LEU A 303 -1.56 -8.83 -7.67
N ASN A 304 -0.39 -8.26 -7.99
CA ASN A 304 -0.19 -6.82 -7.83
C ASN A 304 -0.89 -6.06 -8.97
N ALA A 305 -2.22 -6.14 -8.95
CA ALA A 305 -3.12 -5.69 -10.01
C ALA A 305 -4.01 -4.54 -9.51
N ILE A 306 -4.62 -3.82 -10.43
CA ILE A 306 -5.65 -2.81 -10.15
C ILE A 306 -6.97 -3.33 -10.69
N LEU A 307 -8.01 -3.26 -9.86
CA LEU A 307 -9.35 -3.73 -10.21
C LEU A 307 -10.29 -2.56 -10.43
N ASP A 308 -11.17 -2.68 -11.42
CA ASP A 308 -12.19 -1.70 -11.76
C ASP A 308 -13.54 -2.41 -11.93
N GLN A 309 -14.56 -1.93 -11.23
CA GLN A 309 -15.92 -2.43 -11.37
C GLN A 309 -16.83 -1.29 -11.79
N ARG A 310 -17.16 -1.24 -13.07
CA ARG A 310 -18.03 -0.21 -13.64
C ARG A 310 -19.07 -0.80 -14.60
N ASP A 311 -20.28 -0.27 -14.55
CA ASP A 311 -21.36 -0.60 -15.51
C ASP A 311 -21.65 -2.12 -15.62
N GLY A 312 -21.46 -2.84 -14.50
CA GLY A 312 -21.61 -4.28 -14.41
C GLY A 312 -20.45 -5.10 -14.97
N GLN A 313 -19.41 -4.45 -15.46
CA GLN A 313 -18.15 -5.09 -15.88
C GLN A 313 -17.15 -5.13 -14.74
N ARG A 314 -16.30 -6.14 -14.77
CA ARG A 314 -15.19 -6.32 -13.84
C ARG A 314 -13.91 -6.43 -14.66
N ILE A 315 -13.05 -5.46 -14.51
CA ILE A 315 -11.81 -5.32 -15.30
C ILE A 315 -10.62 -5.48 -14.36
N VAL A 316 -9.61 -6.22 -14.79
CA VAL A 316 -8.32 -6.32 -14.09
C VAL A 316 -7.19 -5.76 -14.95
N TYR A 317 -6.46 -4.81 -14.41
CA TYR A 317 -5.18 -4.35 -14.97
C TYR A 317 -4.07 -5.12 -14.25
N MET A 318 -3.69 -6.27 -14.82
CA MET A 318 -2.67 -7.14 -14.24
C MET A 318 -1.31 -6.95 -14.92
N PRO A 319 -0.20 -7.19 -14.22
CA PRO A 319 1.12 -7.22 -14.83
C PRO A 319 1.23 -8.33 -15.89
N VAL A 320 1.88 -8.02 -17.00
CA VAL A 320 2.23 -9.00 -18.06
C VAL A 320 3.73 -8.97 -18.24
N TYR A 321 4.36 -10.13 -18.28
CA TYR A 321 5.81 -10.27 -18.32
C TYR A 321 6.26 -10.81 -19.66
N ARG A 322 7.15 -10.06 -20.32
CA ARG A 322 7.70 -10.46 -21.62
C ARG A 322 8.47 -11.76 -21.49
N GLY A 323 8.14 -12.74 -22.33
CA GLY A 323 8.77 -14.07 -22.36
C GLY A 323 8.19 -15.06 -21.33
N TYR A 324 7.14 -14.68 -20.61
CA TYR A 324 6.42 -15.54 -19.67
C TYR A 324 5.01 -15.89 -20.17
N ASP A 325 4.84 -16.05 -21.49
CA ASP A 325 3.54 -16.15 -22.15
C ASP A 325 2.63 -17.22 -21.51
N ALA A 326 3.13 -18.41 -21.29
CA ALA A 326 2.35 -19.49 -20.66
C ALA A 326 1.91 -19.18 -19.21
N LEU A 327 2.71 -18.42 -18.48
CA LEU A 327 2.35 -17.96 -17.14
C LEU A 327 1.38 -16.78 -17.20
N ASN A 328 1.55 -15.86 -18.15
CA ASN A 328 0.62 -14.76 -18.36
C ASN A 328 -0.78 -15.32 -18.68
N ASP A 329 -0.87 -16.29 -19.60
CA ASP A 329 -2.14 -16.96 -19.97
C ASP A 329 -2.76 -17.68 -18.75
N ALA A 330 -1.95 -18.36 -17.95
CA ALA A 330 -2.41 -19.04 -16.76
C ALA A 330 -2.91 -18.06 -15.68
N GLY A 331 -2.23 -16.94 -15.48
CA GLY A 331 -2.65 -15.86 -14.58
C GLY A 331 -3.97 -15.24 -15.01
N GLU A 332 -4.09 -14.91 -16.29
CA GLU A 332 -5.31 -14.38 -16.90
C GLU A 332 -6.50 -15.35 -16.77
N ALA A 333 -6.27 -16.64 -17.00
CA ALA A 333 -7.31 -17.65 -16.87
C ALA A 333 -7.87 -17.72 -15.43
N VAL A 334 -7.05 -17.51 -14.41
CA VAL A 334 -7.53 -17.45 -13.01
C VAL A 334 -8.38 -16.22 -12.80
N TRP A 335 -7.97 -15.03 -13.27
CA TRP A 335 -8.77 -13.82 -13.17
C TRP A 335 -10.11 -13.94 -13.90
N ARG A 336 -10.13 -14.49 -15.09
CA ARG A 336 -11.36 -14.78 -15.83
C ARG A 336 -12.28 -15.76 -15.08
N SER A 337 -11.73 -16.74 -14.37
CA SER A 337 -12.53 -17.72 -13.60
C SER A 337 -13.30 -17.09 -12.43
N VAL A 338 -12.90 -15.90 -12.00
CA VAL A 338 -13.60 -15.08 -10.98
C VAL A 338 -14.35 -13.90 -11.59
N GLY A 339 -14.50 -13.86 -12.92
CA GLY A 339 -15.34 -12.92 -13.65
C GLY A 339 -14.69 -11.56 -13.92
N TYR A 340 -13.36 -11.50 -14.02
CA TYR A 340 -12.65 -10.33 -14.53
C TYR A 340 -12.18 -10.54 -15.96
N ASP A 341 -12.25 -9.47 -16.74
CA ASP A 341 -11.73 -9.35 -18.11
C ASP A 341 -10.48 -8.47 -18.14
#